data_5d3e77547c84bfaec9c751db3eee1138
#
_entry.id   5d3e77547c84bfaec9c751db3eee1138
#
_cell.length_a   1.000
_cell.length_b   1.000
_cell.length_c   1.000
_cell.angle_alpha   90.00
_cell.angle_beta   90.00
_cell.angle_gamma   90.00
#
_symmetry.space_group_name_H-M   'P 1'
#
loop_
_entity.id
_entity.type
_entity.pdbx_description
1 polymer ?
#
loop_
_entity_poly.entity_id
_entity_poly.type
_entity_poly.pdbx_seq_one_letter_code
_entity_poly.pdbx_strand_id
1 'polypeptide(L)'
;RYLWYHEPEIRYETRTVDIVRGDGTVEPTTMEFESIYFSHANAGRWSRTSTYGGKLVENVTQAVARDCLAAALLRLRDTKYKVVMHVHDSIVSEVAEGTGDVAEFEQLILDMPQWAKGLPLAAEGYRGPRFIG
;
A
#
# COMPACT_ATOMS: atom_id res chain seq x y z
N ARG A 1 -7.83 6.13 10.19
CA ARG A 1 -6.77 5.14 10.50
C ARG A 1 -5.50 5.83 10.96
N TYR A 2 -4.75 5.17 11.87
CA TYR A 2 -3.43 5.61 12.33
C TYR A 2 -2.38 4.60 11.88
N LEU A 3 -1.22 5.10 11.42
CA LEU A 3 -0.01 4.33 11.26
C LEU A 3 0.85 4.56 12.52
N TRP A 4 1.16 3.47 13.21
CA TRP A 4 1.93 3.54 14.46
C TRP A 4 3.38 3.17 14.20
N TYR A 5 4.26 4.05 14.67
CA TYR A 5 5.70 3.79 14.75
C TYR A 5 6.06 3.73 16.24
N HIS A 6 6.46 2.57 16.70
CA HIS A 6 6.72 2.34 18.13
C HIS A 6 8.03 3.00 18.53
N GLU A 7 8.02 3.81 19.61
CA GLU A 7 9.19 4.53 20.13
C GLU A 7 9.94 5.31 19.03
N PRO A 8 9.29 6.27 18.34
CA PRO A 8 9.95 7.04 17.32
C PRO A 8 11.04 7.94 17.92
N GLU A 9 12.17 8.03 17.25
CA GLU A 9 13.34 8.79 17.69
C GLU A 9 14.01 9.45 16.47
N ILE A 10 14.42 10.70 16.60
CA ILE A 10 15.25 11.36 15.59
C ILE A 10 16.72 11.17 16.01
N ARG A 11 17.53 10.69 15.10
CA ARG A 11 18.98 10.58 15.27
C ARG A 11 19.70 11.35 14.18
N TYR A 12 20.78 11.97 14.56
CA TYR A 12 21.70 12.65 13.64
C TYR A 12 22.80 11.67 13.24
N GLU A 13 22.96 11.45 11.96
CA GLU A 13 23.94 10.56 11.39
C GLU A 13 24.85 11.33 10.43
N THR A 14 26.15 11.18 10.60
CA THR A 14 27.13 11.77 9.72
C THR A 14 27.43 10.79 8.60
N ARG A 15 27.26 11.20 7.35
CA ARG A 15 27.57 10.41 6.16
C ARG A 15 28.42 11.22 5.20
N THR A 16 29.38 10.54 4.56
CA THR A 16 30.13 11.12 3.43
C THR A 16 29.34 10.86 2.15
N VAL A 17 29.01 11.94 1.45
CA VAL A 17 28.32 11.92 0.15
C VAL A 17 29.19 12.57 -0.90
N ASP A 18 29.17 12.04 -2.10
CA ASP A 18 29.87 12.60 -3.23
C ASP A 18 29.04 13.72 -3.85
N ILE A 19 29.55 14.95 -3.80
CA ILE A 19 28.91 16.11 -4.41
C ILE A 19 29.54 16.36 -5.76
N VAL A 20 28.75 16.34 -6.82
CA VAL A 20 29.17 16.71 -8.18
C VAL A 20 29.04 18.22 -8.32
N ARG A 21 30.18 18.90 -8.55
CA ARG A 21 30.23 20.34 -8.81
C ARG A 21 29.85 20.66 -10.25
N GLY A 22 29.52 21.92 -10.53
CA GLY A 22 29.12 22.37 -11.87
C GLY A 22 30.14 22.19 -12.95
N ASP A 23 31.44 21.99 -12.59
CA ASP A 23 32.56 21.68 -13.48
C ASP A 23 32.76 20.16 -13.71
N GLY A 24 31.88 19.33 -13.11
CA GLY A 24 31.94 17.87 -13.21
C GLY A 24 32.91 17.22 -12.22
N THR A 25 33.55 17.96 -11.33
CA THR A 25 34.39 17.38 -10.28
C THR A 25 33.55 16.76 -9.20
N VAL A 26 33.98 15.61 -8.64
CA VAL A 26 33.34 14.92 -7.53
C VAL A 26 34.13 15.14 -6.26
N GLU A 27 33.51 15.68 -5.25
CA GLU A 27 34.15 15.95 -3.96
C GLU A 27 33.39 15.23 -2.83
N PRO A 28 34.05 14.33 -2.09
CA PRO A 28 33.48 13.70 -0.93
C PRO A 28 33.28 14.73 0.18
N THR A 29 32.03 14.96 0.55
CA THR A 29 31.66 15.93 1.59
C THR A 29 30.94 15.21 2.72
N THR A 30 31.36 15.48 3.95
CA THR A 30 30.72 14.94 5.13
C THR A 30 29.53 15.82 5.53
N MET A 31 28.35 15.23 5.56
CA MET A 31 27.12 15.92 5.90
C MET A 31 26.39 15.20 7.05
N GLU A 32 25.72 15.99 7.88
CA GLU A 32 24.85 15.47 8.92
C GLU A 32 23.41 15.33 8.38
N PHE A 33 22.79 14.17 8.63
CA PHE A 33 21.44 13.85 8.20
C PHE A 33 20.61 13.49 9.40
N GLU A 34 19.38 14.01 9.44
CA GLU A 34 18.36 13.55 10.36
C GLU A 34 17.73 12.26 9.86
N SER A 35 17.75 11.23 10.68
CA SER A 35 17.13 9.93 10.40
C SER A 35 16.09 9.60 11.47
N ILE A 36 14.91 9.15 11.05
CA ILE A 36 13.87 8.70 11.95
C ILE A 36 14.08 7.21 12.21
N TYR A 37 14.18 6.85 13.49
CA TYR A 37 14.24 5.46 13.95
C TYR A 37 12.98 5.09 14.71
N PHE A 38 12.58 3.84 14.64
CA PHE A 38 11.48 3.28 15.42
C PHE A 38 11.74 1.81 15.74
N SER A 39 11.07 1.30 16.78
CA SER A 39 11.11 -0.11 17.10
C SER A 39 10.16 -0.88 16.21
N HIS A 40 10.67 -1.96 15.61
CA HIS A 40 9.92 -2.84 14.72
C HIS A 40 10.10 -4.30 15.14
N ALA A 41 8.99 -5.04 15.22
CA ALA A 41 9.02 -6.47 15.50
C ALA A 41 9.20 -7.24 14.19
N ASN A 42 10.31 -7.97 14.10
CA ASN A 42 10.59 -8.87 12.99
C ASN A 42 10.86 -10.27 13.54
N ALA A 43 10.11 -11.27 13.07
CA ALA A 43 10.21 -12.67 13.54
C ALA A 43 10.20 -12.82 15.08
N GLY A 44 9.36 -12.05 15.78
CA GLY A 44 9.22 -12.09 17.22
C GLY A 44 10.32 -11.38 18.02
N ARG A 45 11.24 -10.68 17.36
CA ARG A 45 12.28 -9.86 18.01
C ARG A 45 12.09 -8.40 17.68
N TRP A 46 12.19 -7.54 18.69
CA TRP A 46 12.20 -6.10 18.51
C TRP A 46 13.59 -5.63 18.06
N SER A 47 13.62 -4.83 17.02
CA SER A 47 14.84 -4.19 16.51
C SER A 47 14.58 -2.73 16.15
N ARG A 48 15.61 -1.91 16.21
CA ARG A 48 15.55 -0.52 15.76
C ARG A 48 15.75 -0.48 14.24
N THR A 49 14.85 0.20 13.56
CA THR A 49 14.88 0.37 12.09
C THR A 49 14.78 1.84 11.76
N SER A 50 15.59 2.30 10.82
CA SER A 50 15.49 3.65 10.28
C SER A 50 14.42 3.73 9.19
N THR A 51 13.84 4.93 9.04
CA THR A 51 12.93 5.25 7.96
C THR A 51 13.22 6.66 7.42
N TYR A 52 12.63 6.97 6.29
CA TYR A 52 12.76 8.25 5.60
C TYR A 52 11.46 8.64 4.93
N GLY A 53 11.35 9.89 4.45
CA GLY A 53 10.11 10.44 3.91
C GLY A 53 9.48 9.57 2.81
N GLY A 54 10.28 9.06 1.87
CA GLY A 54 9.77 8.17 0.81
C GLY A 54 9.15 6.89 1.35
N LYS A 55 9.74 6.28 2.37
CA LYS A 55 9.19 5.08 3.01
C LYS A 55 7.91 5.37 3.80
N LEU A 56 7.84 6.52 4.42
CA LEU A 56 6.60 6.96 5.10
C LEU A 56 5.47 7.18 4.10
N VAL A 57 5.74 7.82 2.97
CA VAL A 57 4.75 8.00 1.89
C VAL A 57 4.30 6.65 1.33
N GLU A 58 5.21 5.73 1.08
CA GLU A 58 4.88 4.35 0.66
C GLU A 58 3.92 3.69 1.65
N ASN A 59 4.22 3.74 2.95
CA ASN A 59 3.38 3.14 3.99
C ASN A 59 1.97 3.77 4.02
N VAL A 60 1.87 5.10 3.85
CA VAL A 60 0.58 5.80 3.76
C VAL A 60 -0.20 5.33 2.53
N THR A 61 0.45 5.27 1.37
CA THR A 61 -0.18 4.84 0.11
C THR A 61 -0.69 3.40 0.22
N GLN A 62 0.09 2.49 0.77
CA GLN A 62 -0.34 1.10 1.01
C GLN A 62 -1.51 1.02 1.98
N ALA A 63 -1.52 1.84 3.04
CA ALA A 63 -2.63 1.88 3.98
C ALA A 63 -3.92 2.39 3.33
N VAL A 64 -3.85 3.41 2.48
CA VAL A 64 -4.99 3.91 1.70
C VAL A 64 -5.52 2.84 0.74
N ALA A 65 -4.65 2.18 -0.01
CA ALA A 65 -5.03 1.08 -0.91
C ALA A 65 -5.74 -0.06 -0.15
N ARG A 66 -5.21 -0.42 1.01
CA ARG A 66 -5.84 -1.43 1.89
C ARG A 66 -7.23 -1.01 2.38
N ASP A 67 -7.44 0.28 2.67
CA ASP A 67 -8.75 0.79 3.10
C ASP A 67 -9.75 0.82 1.95
N CYS A 68 -9.31 1.12 0.72
CA CYS A 68 -10.14 1.01 -0.48
C CYS A 68 -10.60 -0.44 -0.71
N LEU A 69 -9.65 -1.39 -0.63
CA LEU A 69 -9.98 -2.82 -0.74
C LEU A 69 -10.96 -3.27 0.33
N ALA A 70 -10.77 -2.87 1.59
CA ALA A 70 -11.66 -3.21 2.68
C ALA A 70 -13.09 -2.64 2.45
N ALA A 71 -13.20 -1.42 1.93
CA ALA A 71 -14.49 -0.83 1.58
C ALA A 71 -15.19 -1.61 0.45
N ALA A 72 -14.45 -2.07 -0.56
CA ALA A 72 -14.97 -2.91 -1.64
C ALA A 72 -15.48 -4.26 -1.10
N LEU A 73 -14.70 -4.94 -0.25
CA LEU A 73 -15.08 -6.20 0.38
C LEU A 73 -16.37 -6.07 1.20
N LEU A 74 -16.50 -5.00 1.98
CA LEU A 74 -17.72 -4.73 2.77
C LEU A 74 -18.94 -4.49 1.87
N ARG A 75 -18.78 -3.82 0.75
CA ARG A 75 -19.86 -3.58 -0.21
C ARG A 75 -20.31 -4.86 -0.89
N LEU A 76 -19.36 -5.71 -1.29
CA LEU A 76 -19.66 -6.98 -1.96
C LEU A 76 -20.36 -7.98 -1.04
N ARG A 77 -20.22 -7.86 0.28
CA ARG A 77 -20.80 -8.77 1.27
C ARG A 77 -22.32 -9.02 1.06
N ASP A 78 -23.06 -7.96 0.75
CA ASP A 78 -24.53 -7.99 0.65
C ASP A 78 -25.01 -8.09 -0.82
N THR A 79 -24.13 -8.51 -1.73
CA THR A 79 -24.41 -8.70 -3.16
C THR A 79 -24.45 -10.20 -3.54
N LYS A 80 -24.78 -10.47 -4.81
CA LYS A 80 -24.67 -11.82 -5.40
C LYS A 80 -23.23 -12.31 -5.54
N TYR A 81 -22.24 -11.39 -5.52
CA TYR A 81 -20.82 -11.69 -5.64
C TYR A 81 -20.23 -12.11 -4.29
N LYS A 82 -20.33 -13.39 -3.98
CA LYS A 82 -19.81 -13.92 -2.71
C LYS A 82 -18.30 -13.98 -2.75
N VAL A 83 -17.65 -13.14 -1.96
CA VAL A 83 -16.19 -13.14 -1.85
C VAL A 83 -15.74 -14.41 -1.16
N VAL A 84 -14.92 -15.19 -1.83
CA VAL A 84 -14.32 -16.44 -1.33
C VAL A 84 -12.87 -16.27 -0.92
N MET A 85 -12.17 -15.31 -1.54
CA MET A 85 -10.76 -15.05 -1.26
C MET A 85 -10.38 -13.63 -1.68
N HIS A 86 -9.38 -13.07 -1.06
CA HIS A 86 -8.64 -11.92 -1.58
C HIS A 86 -7.13 -12.15 -1.44
N VAL A 87 -6.38 -11.72 -2.43
CA VAL A 87 -4.92 -11.84 -2.45
C VAL A 87 -4.35 -10.49 -2.86
N HIS A 88 -3.52 -9.89 -2.01
CA HIS A 88 -2.99 -8.55 -2.21
C HIS A 88 -4.09 -7.51 -2.47
N ASP A 89 -4.23 -7.06 -3.70
CA ASP A 89 -5.21 -6.10 -4.22
C ASP A 89 -6.34 -6.77 -5.03
N SER A 90 -6.30 -8.08 -5.20
CA SER A 90 -7.27 -8.84 -5.97
C SER A 90 -8.39 -9.41 -5.10
N ILE A 91 -9.62 -9.40 -5.62
CA ILE A 91 -10.79 -10.01 -5.00
C ILE A 91 -11.30 -11.14 -5.88
N VAL A 92 -11.52 -12.30 -5.28
CA VAL A 92 -12.11 -13.47 -5.94
C VAL A 92 -13.51 -13.70 -5.39
N SER A 93 -14.49 -13.74 -6.28
CA SER A 93 -15.89 -14.00 -5.94
C SER A 93 -16.43 -15.18 -6.70
N GLU A 94 -17.32 -15.92 -6.06
CA GLU A 94 -18.07 -17.01 -6.67
C GLU A 94 -19.51 -16.57 -6.92
N VAL A 95 -20.04 -16.89 -8.09
CA VAL A 95 -21.43 -16.62 -8.47
C VAL A 95 -22.03 -17.88 -9.11
N ALA A 96 -23.35 -18.00 -9.01
CA ALA A 96 -24.06 -19.10 -9.68
C ALA A 96 -23.83 -19.07 -11.21
N GLU A 97 -23.75 -20.23 -11.80
CA GLU A 97 -23.58 -20.37 -13.25
C GLU A 97 -24.69 -19.62 -14.02
N GLY A 98 -24.27 -18.93 -15.08
CA GLY A 98 -25.17 -18.09 -15.88
C GLY A 98 -25.52 -16.73 -15.24
N THR A 99 -25.03 -16.43 -14.03
CA THR A 99 -25.26 -15.15 -13.35
C THR A 99 -23.97 -14.34 -13.23
N GLY A 100 -24.11 -13.07 -12.85
CA GLY A 100 -22.98 -12.15 -12.67
C GLY A 100 -22.45 -11.60 -13.99
N ASP A 101 -21.87 -10.43 -13.90
CA ASP A 101 -21.25 -9.69 -14.99
C ASP A 101 -19.94 -9.07 -14.51
N VAL A 102 -18.90 -9.12 -15.34
CA VAL A 102 -17.57 -8.62 -14.97
C VAL A 102 -17.59 -7.10 -14.80
N ALA A 103 -18.26 -6.37 -15.71
CA ALA A 103 -18.33 -4.92 -15.63
C ALA A 103 -19.11 -4.45 -14.40
N GLU A 104 -20.19 -5.14 -14.05
CA GLU A 104 -20.94 -4.87 -12.80
C GLU A 104 -20.04 -5.10 -11.57
N PHE A 105 -19.27 -6.17 -11.56
CA PHE A 105 -18.35 -6.50 -10.46
C PHE A 105 -17.24 -5.44 -10.31
N GLU A 106 -16.63 -5.02 -11.43
CA GLU A 106 -15.64 -3.95 -11.47
C GLU A 106 -16.21 -2.63 -10.94
N GLN A 107 -17.42 -2.27 -11.36
CA GLN A 107 -18.10 -1.06 -10.87
C GLN A 107 -18.35 -1.12 -9.35
N LEU A 108 -18.78 -2.27 -8.84
CA LEU A 108 -18.95 -2.47 -7.40
C LEU A 108 -17.63 -2.31 -6.63
N ILE A 109 -16.52 -2.74 -7.19
CA ILE A 109 -15.19 -2.55 -6.58
C ILE A 109 -14.78 -1.07 -6.61
N LEU A 110 -15.04 -0.37 -7.73
CA LEU A 110 -14.65 1.01 -7.95
C LEU A 110 -15.58 2.06 -7.33
N ASP A 111 -16.75 1.66 -6.81
CA ASP A 111 -17.63 2.57 -6.06
C ASP A 111 -17.00 2.94 -4.73
N MET A 112 -16.12 3.93 -4.74
CA MET A 112 -15.29 4.32 -3.61
C MET A 112 -16.06 5.13 -2.56
N PRO A 113 -15.70 5.00 -1.28
CA PRO A 113 -16.26 5.84 -0.22
C PRO A 113 -15.91 7.31 -0.45
N GLN A 114 -16.70 8.21 0.14
CA GLN A 114 -16.57 9.67 -0.06
C GLN A 114 -15.15 10.20 0.15
N TRP A 115 -14.42 9.65 1.12
CA TRP A 115 -13.04 10.07 1.43
C TRP A 115 -12.02 9.67 0.35
N ALA A 116 -12.34 8.66 -0.47
CA ALA A 116 -11.48 8.16 -1.55
C ALA A 116 -11.90 8.71 -2.93
N LYS A 117 -12.90 9.58 -2.99
CA LYS A 117 -13.40 10.14 -4.24
C LYS A 117 -12.31 10.97 -4.93
N GLY A 118 -12.05 10.65 -6.20
CA GLY A 118 -11.01 11.31 -7.01
C GLY A 118 -9.66 10.58 -7.02
N LEU A 119 -9.50 9.47 -6.27
CA LEU A 119 -8.34 8.61 -6.44
C LEU A 119 -8.40 7.94 -7.83
N PRO A 120 -7.28 7.90 -8.57
CA PRO A 120 -7.21 7.29 -9.90
C PRO A 120 -7.11 5.76 -9.77
N LEU A 121 -8.22 5.12 -9.36
CA LEU A 121 -8.30 3.66 -9.22
C LEU A 121 -8.89 3.06 -10.49
N ALA A 122 -8.39 1.88 -10.85
CA ALA A 122 -8.93 1.04 -11.91
C ALA A 122 -9.09 -0.38 -11.37
N ALA A 123 -10.07 -1.10 -11.92
CA ALA A 123 -10.24 -2.53 -11.70
C ALA A 123 -10.31 -3.21 -13.07
N GLU A 124 -9.70 -4.36 -13.18
CA GLU A 124 -9.74 -5.22 -14.34
C GLU A 124 -10.06 -6.63 -13.87
N GLY A 125 -11.14 -7.20 -14.38
CA GLY A 125 -11.62 -8.51 -13.98
C GLY A 125 -11.69 -9.51 -15.14
N TYR A 126 -11.73 -10.77 -14.79
CA TYR A 126 -12.04 -11.84 -15.73
C TYR A 126 -12.98 -12.85 -15.09
N ARG A 127 -13.65 -13.62 -15.91
CA ARG A 127 -14.51 -14.72 -15.49
C ARG A 127 -13.95 -16.04 -16.01
N GLY A 128 -13.92 -17.04 -15.16
CA GLY A 128 -13.47 -18.38 -15.52
C GLY A 128 -14.02 -19.45 -14.59
N PRO A 129 -13.87 -20.73 -14.94
CA PRO A 129 -14.33 -21.85 -14.10
C PRO A 129 -13.47 -22.04 -12.84
N ARG A 130 -12.33 -21.37 -12.76
CA ARG A 130 -11.39 -21.43 -11.63
C ARG A 130 -10.56 -20.16 -11.56
N PHE A 131 -10.03 -19.87 -10.39
CA PHE A 131 -9.01 -18.85 -10.21
C PHE A 131 -7.74 -19.22 -10.97
N ILE A 132 -7.19 -18.24 -11.69
CA ILE A 132 -5.91 -18.31 -12.39
C ILE A 132 -5.08 -17.17 -11.80
N GLY A 133 -4.16 -17.46 -10.89
CA GLY A 133 -3.25 -16.50 -10.26
C GLY A 133 -2.07 -16.17 -11.13
#